data_264e22bff60cd73921326a241cc2682e
#
_entry.id   264e22bff60cd73921326a241cc2682e
#
_cell.length_a   1.000
_cell.length_b   1.000
_cell.length_c   1.000
_cell.angle_alpha   90.00
_cell.angle_beta   90.00
_cell.angle_gamma   90.00
#
_symmetry.space_group_name_H-M   'P 1'
#
loop_
_entity.id
_entity.type
_entity.pdbx_description
1 polymer ?
#
loop_
_entity_poly.entity_id
_entity_poly.type
_entity_poly.pdbx_seq_one_letter_code
_entity_poly.pdbx_strand_id
1 'polypeptide(L)'
;KLHNKDGERQNTEMRSFSANRAYQDVNTYIANNNIKPAKIVQDSRMNNLPKYNYKSGKYIGVVIHETANPNSTIDGEVNYMYNNYNSAFVHAYAGSDKIVQTAPSQYLAWGAGANANPYFYQIELTRSNTFDGFARSVNNQAYLTAKC
;
A
#
# COMPACT_ATOMS: atom_id res chain seq x y z
N LYS A 1 14.54 -6.49 1.04
CA LYS A 1 14.70 -7.66 1.91
C LYS A 1 15.81 -7.37 2.90
N LEU A 2 15.46 -7.30 4.15
CA LEU A 2 16.40 -6.94 5.19
C LEU A 2 16.97 -8.20 5.82
N HIS A 3 18.25 -8.44 5.60
CA HIS A 3 19.02 -9.37 6.41
C HIS A 3 19.59 -8.60 7.59
N ASN A 4 19.82 -9.28 8.72
CA ASN A 4 20.24 -8.60 9.95
C ASN A 4 21.42 -7.67 9.77
N LYS A 5 22.45 -8.11 9.08
CA LYS A 5 23.63 -7.25 8.83
C LYS A 5 23.30 -6.07 7.92
N ASP A 6 22.52 -6.33 6.89
CA ASP A 6 22.09 -5.28 5.96
C ASP A 6 21.04 -4.38 6.57
N GLY A 7 20.19 -4.93 7.43
CA GLY A 7 19.19 -4.18 8.17
C GLY A 7 19.84 -3.17 9.12
N GLU A 8 20.84 -3.56 9.88
CA GLU A 8 21.57 -2.65 10.75
C GLU A 8 22.27 -1.55 9.97
N ARG A 9 22.92 -1.92 8.88
CA ARG A 9 23.58 -0.95 8.00
C ARG A 9 22.59 0.01 7.38
N GLN A 10 21.50 -0.49 6.86
CA GLN A 10 20.45 0.34 6.29
C GLN A 10 19.84 1.29 7.32
N ASN A 11 19.58 0.81 8.52
CA ASN A 11 19.07 1.65 9.60
C ASN A 11 20.06 2.75 9.97
N THR A 12 21.36 2.44 9.98
CA THR A 12 22.39 3.43 10.24
C THR A 12 22.45 4.46 9.10
N GLU A 13 22.42 4.01 7.87
CA GLU A 13 22.38 4.88 6.70
C GLU A 13 21.15 5.78 6.68
N MET A 14 19.98 5.23 6.98
CA MET A 14 18.75 6.00 7.09
C MET A 14 18.80 7.04 8.19
N ARG A 15 19.39 6.73 9.34
CA ARG A 15 19.57 7.69 10.42
C ARG A 15 20.52 8.80 10.01
N SER A 16 21.64 8.44 9.39
CA SER A 16 22.60 9.42 8.88
C SER A 16 21.97 10.32 7.83
N PHE A 17 21.22 9.72 6.93
CA PHE A 17 20.49 10.43 5.89
C PHE A 17 19.48 11.42 6.49
N SER A 18 18.70 10.99 7.46
CA SER A 18 17.72 11.84 8.14
C SER A 18 18.38 12.96 8.96
N ALA A 19 19.53 12.67 9.60
CA ALA A 19 20.28 13.66 10.36
C ALA A 19 20.93 14.71 9.47
N ASN A 20 21.34 14.32 8.26
CA ASN A 20 22.04 15.19 7.33
C ASN A 20 21.14 15.98 6.38
N ARG A 21 19.88 15.66 6.34
CA ARG A 21 18.90 16.33 5.48
C ARG A 21 17.79 16.94 6.30
N ALA A 22 17.54 18.21 6.07
CA ALA A 22 16.42 18.91 6.65
C ALA A 22 15.10 18.48 5.97
N TYR A 23 14.75 17.20 6.07
CA TYR A 23 13.45 16.77 5.59
C TYR A 23 12.36 17.23 6.55
N GLN A 24 11.35 17.83 5.99
CA GLN A 24 10.14 18.10 6.72
C GLN A 24 9.48 16.78 7.12
N ASP A 25 9.00 16.70 8.35
CA ASP A 25 8.20 15.57 8.81
C ASP A 25 6.94 15.44 7.94
N VAL A 26 6.64 14.22 7.50
CA VAL A 26 5.50 13.95 6.62
C VAL A 26 4.19 14.39 7.24
N ASN A 27 3.99 14.10 8.51
CA ASN A 27 2.75 14.47 9.20
C ASN A 27 2.60 15.99 9.29
N THR A 28 3.68 16.69 9.59
CA THR A 28 3.72 18.15 9.62
C THR A 28 3.42 18.74 8.24
N TYR A 29 4.00 18.15 7.20
CA TYR A 29 3.75 18.56 5.82
C TYR A 29 2.26 18.39 5.45
N ILE A 30 1.68 17.25 5.76
CA ILE A 30 0.26 16.97 5.50
C ILE A 30 -0.62 18.00 6.20
N ALA A 31 -0.36 18.28 7.46
CA ALA A 31 -1.13 19.27 8.24
C ALA A 31 -0.96 20.68 7.69
N ASN A 32 0.27 21.13 7.44
CA ASN A 32 0.56 22.49 6.98
C ASN A 32 0.02 22.77 5.58
N ASN A 33 -0.07 21.76 4.74
CA ASN A 33 -0.59 21.89 3.38
C ASN A 33 -2.07 21.50 3.28
N ASN A 34 -2.70 21.20 4.40
CA ASN A 34 -4.13 20.86 4.48
C ASN A 34 -4.51 19.74 3.48
N ILE A 35 -3.67 18.72 3.40
CA ILE A 35 -3.87 17.61 2.47
C ILE A 35 -5.03 16.74 2.94
N LYS A 36 -5.99 16.53 2.06
CA LYS A 36 -7.15 15.69 2.30
C LYS A 36 -6.99 14.35 1.58
N PRO A 37 -7.51 13.25 2.16
CA PRO A 37 -7.48 11.97 1.48
C PRO A 37 -8.35 11.97 0.23
N ALA A 38 -7.95 11.19 -0.75
CA ALA A 38 -8.74 10.92 -1.94
C ALA A 38 -9.98 10.08 -1.59
N LYS A 39 -10.98 10.15 -2.44
CA LYS A 39 -12.12 9.22 -2.36
C LYS A 39 -11.67 7.79 -2.63
N ILE A 40 -12.25 6.83 -1.92
CA ILE A 40 -12.07 5.42 -2.20
C ILE A 40 -12.97 5.04 -3.37
N VAL A 41 -12.36 4.60 -4.47
CA VAL A 41 -13.06 4.12 -5.65
C VAL A 41 -13.00 2.60 -5.68
N GLN A 42 -14.12 1.96 -5.93
CA GLN A 42 -14.18 0.51 -6.06
C GLN A 42 -14.10 0.13 -7.54
N ASP A 43 -13.17 -0.76 -7.87
CA ASP A 43 -13.05 -1.30 -9.23
C ASP A 43 -14.03 -2.46 -9.38
N SER A 44 -14.91 -2.36 -10.38
CA SER A 44 -15.97 -3.37 -10.59
C SER A 44 -15.43 -4.76 -10.92
N ARG A 45 -14.20 -4.86 -11.43
CA ARG A 45 -13.54 -6.14 -11.73
C ARG A 45 -13.29 -6.97 -10.47
N MET A 46 -13.32 -6.37 -9.28
CA MET A 46 -13.15 -7.09 -8.02
C MET A 46 -14.22 -8.18 -7.81
N ASN A 47 -15.38 -8.03 -8.41
CA ASN A 47 -16.47 -9.00 -8.29
C ASN A 47 -16.17 -10.35 -8.97
N ASN A 48 -15.20 -10.36 -9.89
CA ASN A 48 -14.80 -11.55 -10.66
C ASN A 48 -13.59 -12.28 -10.05
N LEU A 49 -13.01 -11.75 -8.99
CA LEU A 49 -11.89 -12.41 -8.31
C LEU A 49 -12.35 -13.64 -7.53
N PRO A 50 -11.45 -14.60 -7.29
CA PRO A 50 -11.73 -15.74 -6.41
C PRO A 50 -12.11 -15.26 -5.00
N LYS A 51 -13.04 -15.98 -4.38
CA LYS A 51 -13.60 -15.63 -3.07
C LYS A 51 -13.38 -16.75 -2.08
N TYR A 52 -12.31 -16.63 -1.30
CA TYR A 52 -11.96 -17.58 -0.24
C TYR A 52 -12.01 -16.89 1.11
N ASN A 53 -12.48 -17.63 2.12
CA ASN A 53 -12.59 -17.08 3.46
C ASN A 53 -11.23 -16.97 4.14
N TYR A 54 -11.07 -15.92 4.96
CA TYR A 54 -9.95 -15.85 5.91
C TYR A 54 -10.01 -17.03 6.89
N LYS A 55 -8.85 -17.52 7.33
CA LYS A 55 -8.81 -18.54 8.38
C LYS A 55 -9.43 -18.07 9.70
N SER A 56 -9.28 -16.79 9.99
CA SER A 56 -9.86 -16.16 11.19
C SER A 56 -11.31 -15.71 11.00
N GLY A 57 -11.94 -16.00 9.86
CA GLY A 57 -13.28 -15.56 9.52
C GLY A 57 -13.34 -14.14 8.96
N LYS A 58 -12.43 -13.28 9.35
CA LYS A 58 -12.21 -11.92 8.87
C LYS A 58 -10.72 -11.59 8.94
N TYR A 59 -10.29 -10.50 8.32
CA TYR A 59 -8.91 -10.06 8.50
C TYR A 59 -8.70 -9.54 9.93
N ILE A 60 -7.49 -9.71 10.44
CA ILE A 60 -7.10 -9.32 11.80
C ILE A 60 -6.04 -8.22 11.83
N GLY A 61 -5.64 -7.73 10.69
CA GLY A 61 -4.66 -6.66 10.54
C GLY A 61 -4.47 -6.30 9.08
N VAL A 62 -3.53 -5.42 8.82
CA VAL A 62 -3.23 -4.87 7.50
C VAL A 62 -1.76 -5.08 7.16
N VAL A 63 -1.48 -5.53 5.95
CA VAL A 63 -0.14 -5.57 5.37
C VAL A 63 -0.05 -4.50 4.31
N ILE A 64 1.00 -3.69 4.36
CA ILE A 64 1.27 -2.64 3.39
C ILE A 64 2.54 -3.00 2.64
N HIS A 65 2.41 -3.06 1.31
CA HIS A 65 3.53 -3.24 0.41
C HIS A 65 3.77 -1.95 -0.36
N GLU A 66 5.00 -1.73 -0.76
CA GLU A 66 5.34 -0.68 -1.72
C GLU A 66 5.59 -1.32 -3.08
N THR A 67 5.01 -0.75 -4.13
CA THR A 67 5.31 -1.18 -5.50
C THR A 67 6.76 -0.84 -5.81
N ALA A 68 7.45 -1.78 -6.42
CA ALA A 68 8.88 -1.61 -6.74
C ALA A 68 9.12 -0.84 -8.04
N ASN A 69 8.07 -0.38 -8.72
CA ASN A 69 8.18 0.25 -10.03
C ASN A 69 7.94 1.77 -9.91
N PRO A 70 9.02 2.58 -9.97
CA PRO A 70 8.89 4.03 -9.80
C PRO A 70 8.20 4.74 -10.97
N ASN A 71 8.04 4.08 -12.10
CA ASN A 71 7.45 4.65 -13.32
C ASN A 71 6.04 4.17 -13.58
N SER A 72 5.49 3.30 -12.74
CA SER A 72 4.14 2.80 -12.92
C SER A 72 3.10 3.78 -12.39
N THR A 73 1.94 3.75 -13.01
CA THR A 73 0.74 4.42 -12.52
C THR A 73 -0.11 3.43 -11.73
N ILE A 74 -0.99 3.96 -10.88
CA ILE A 74 -1.93 3.10 -10.14
C ILE A 74 -2.82 2.32 -11.11
N ASP A 75 -3.29 2.95 -12.17
CA ASP A 75 -4.13 2.29 -13.19
C ASP A 75 -3.37 1.17 -13.91
N GLY A 76 -2.11 1.39 -14.23
CA GLY A 76 -1.25 0.38 -14.84
C GLY A 76 -1.01 -0.82 -13.91
N GLU A 77 -0.73 -0.55 -12.64
CA GLU A 77 -0.56 -1.61 -11.63
C GLU A 77 -1.84 -2.42 -11.43
N VAL A 78 -2.98 -1.75 -11.36
CA VAL A 78 -4.29 -2.41 -11.20
C VAL A 78 -4.62 -3.27 -12.41
N ASN A 79 -4.41 -2.76 -13.61
CA ASN A 79 -4.63 -3.53 -14.84
C ASN A 79 -3.72 -4.76 -14.90
N TYR A 80 -2.45 -4.61 -14.56
CA TYR A 80 -1.53 -5.73 -14.49
C TYR A 80 -1.99 -6.78 -13.46
N MET A 81 -2.44 -6.34 -12.30
CA MET A 81 -2.95 -7.22 -11.26
C MET A 81 -4.13 -8.07 -11.77
N TYR A 82 -5.11 -7.46 -12.40
CA TYR A 82 -6.27 -8.18 -12.91
C TYR A 82 -5.91 -9.15 -14.05
N ASN A 83 -4.93 -8.81 -14.85
CA ASN A 83 -4.44 -9.70 -15.91
C ASN A 83 -3.60 -10.86 -15.36
N ASN A 84 -3.14 -10.78 -14.12
CA ASN A 84 -2.24 -11.75 -13.51
C ASN A 84 -2.70 -12.17 -12.10
N TYR A 85 -3.98 -12.09 -11.80
CA TYR A 85 -4.49 -12.31 -10.44
C TYR A 85 -4.23 -13.73 -9.92
N ASN A 86 -4.06 -14.71 -10.80
CA ASN A 86 -3.69 -16.06 -10.39
C ASN A 86 -2.34 -16.10 -9.67
N SER A 87 -1.41 -15.21 -10.04
CA SER A 87 -0.10 -15.10 -9.41
C SER A 87 -0.16 -14.30 -8.11
N ALA A 88 -0.82 -13.15 -8.11
CA ALA A 88 -0.99 -12.32 -6.93
C ALA A 88 -2.07 -11.26 -7.16
N PHE A 89 -2.79 -10.93 -6.10
CA PHE A 89 -3.66 -9.76 -6.05
C PHE A 89 -3.78 -9.26 -4.61
N VAL A 90 -4.13 -7.99 -4.46
CA VAL A 90 -4.30 -7.32 -3.18
C VAL A 90 -5.66 -6.65 -3.09
N HIS A 91 -6.04 -6.21 -1.89
CA HIS A 91 -7.35 -5.60 -1.65
C HIS A 91 -7.46 -4.17 -2.15
N ALA A 92 -6.38 -3.41 -2.10
CA ALA A 92 -6.42 -2.00 -2.48
C ALA A 92 -5.05 -1.46 -2.89
N TYR A 93 -5.09 -0.36 -3.64
CA TYR A 93 -3.93 0.45 -4.02
C TYR A 93 -4.16 1.88 -3.52
N ALA A 94 -3.13 2.47 -2.95
CA ALA A 94 -3.10 3.88 -2.58
C ALA A 94 -1.96 4.59 -3.31
N GLY A 95 -2.28 5.65 -4.01
CA GLY A 95 -1.33 6.50 -4.71
C GLY A 95 -1.47 7.95 -4.26
N SER A 96 -0.78 8.86 -4.94
CA SER A 96 -0.78 10.28 -4.58
C SER A 96 -2.15 10.96 -4.79
N ASP A 97 -2.92 10.49 -5.75
CA ASP A 97 -4.19 11.11 -6.16
C ASP A 97 -5.38 10.16 -6.12
N LYS A 98 -5.15 8.88 -5.84
CA LYS A 98 -6.20 7.86 -5.89
C LYS A 98 -6.08 6.86 -4.76
N ILE A 99 -7.23 6.35 -4.34
CA ILE A 99 -7.37 5.12 -3.56
C ILE A 99 -8.33 4.22 -4.33
N VAL A 100 -7.88 3.02 -4.69
CA VAL A 100 -8.70 2.08 -5.45
C VAL A 100 -8.82 0.77 -4.69
N GLN A 101 -10.04 0.37 -4.36
CA GLN A 101 -10.31 -0.95 -3.83
C GLN A 101 -10.42 -1.94 -5.00
N THR A 102 -9.63 -2.98 -4.96
CA THR A 102 -9.43 -3.93 -6.06
C THR A 102 -9.88 -5.36 -5.74
N ALA A 103 -10.20 -5.64 -4.48
CA ALA A 103 -10.77 -6.93 -4.06
C ALA A 103 -11.73 -6.73 -2.89
N PRO A 104 -12.76 -7.59 -2.77
CA PRO A 104 -13.69 -7.51 -1.65
C PRO A 104 -12.98 -7.78 -0.31
N SER A 105 -13.21 -6.93 0.68
CA SER A 105 -12.57 -7.04 1.98
C SER A 105 -13.01 -8.27 2.78
N GLN A 106 -14.16 -8.85 2.45
CA GLN A 106 -14.71 -10.02 3.14
C GLN A 106 -13.93 -11.30 2.83
N TYR A 107 -13.17 -11.32 1.76
CA TYR A 107 -12.45 -12.49 1.29
C TYR A 107 -10.95 -12.22 1.27
N LEU A 108 -10.16 -13.28 1.44
CA LEU A 108 -8.71 -13.14 1.41
C LEU A 108 -8.20 -12.73 0.01
N ALA A 109 -7.04 -12.10 -0.01
CA ALA A 109 -6.24 -11.89 -1.20
C ALA A 109 -4.92 -12.66 -1.07
N TRP A 110 -4.22 -12.88 -2.17
CA TRP A 110 -2.93 -13.58 -2.12
C TRP A 110 -1.80 -12.78 -2.77
N GLY A 111 -1.44 -11.70 -2.10
CA GLY A 111 -0.31 -10.84 -2.49
C GLY A 111 0.76 -10.72 -1.41
N ALA A 112 0.60 -11.38 -0.26
CA ALA A 112 1.47 -11.23 0.90
C ALA A 112 2.13 -12.54 1.37
N GLY A 113 2.04 -13.60 0.57
CA GLY A 113 2.56 -14.92 0.90
C GLY A 113 1.61 -15.78 1.72
N ALA A 114 1.88 -17.08 1.72
CA ALA A 114 0.98 -18.09 2.28
C ALA A 114 0.69 -17.91 3.79
N ASN A 115 1.63 -17.32 4.53
CA ASN A 115 1.47 -17.12 5.97
C ASN A 115 0.61 -15.89 6.31
N ALA A 116 0.61 -14.88 5.47
CA ALA A 116 -0.11 -13.63 5.69
C ALA A 116 -1.47 -13.57 4.98
N ASN A 117 -1.57 -14.19 3.81
CA ASN A 117 -2.79 -14.14 2.99
C ASN A 117 -4.06 -14.54 3.76
N PRO A 118 -4.05 -15.58 4.62
CA PRO A 118 -5.26 -16.00 5.32
C PRO A 118 -5.75 -15.05 6.42
N TYR A 119 -4.97 -14.01 6.76
CA TYR A 119 -5.22 -13.22 7.96
C TYR A 119 -5.27 -11.72 7.76
N PHE A 120 -4.71 -11.18 6.67
CA PHE A 120 -4.47 -9.74 6.57
C PHE A 120 -5.12 -9.11 5.35
N TYR A 121 -5.67 -7.91 5.57
CA TYR A 121 -6.02 -6.99 4.49
C TYR A 121 -4.73 -6.44 3.88
N GLN A 122 -4.68 -6.30 2.57
CA GLN A 122 -3.45 -6.00 1.84
C GLN A 122 -3.59 -4.73 1.02
N ILE A 123 -2.66 -3.82 1.21
CA ILE A 123 -2.61 -2.53 0.51
C ILE A 123 -1.27 -2.41 -0.20
N GLU A 124 -1.29 -2.02 -1.46
CA GLU A 124 -0.10 -1.60 -2.21
C GLU A 124 -0.02 -0.07 -2.22
N LEU A 125 1.12 0.45 -1.76
CA LEU A 125 1.46 1.85 -1.85
C LEU A 125 2.27 2.09 -3.12
N THR A 126 1.77 2.93 -4.02
CA THR A 126 2.52 3.26 -5.25
C THR A 126 3.58 4.31 -4.97
N ARG A 127 4.72 4.21 -5.66
CA ARG A 127 5.81 5.17 -5.54
C ARG A 127 5.44 6.52 -6.13
N SER A 128 6.04 7.56 -5.57
CA SER A 128 5.96 8.92 -6.08
C SER A 128 7.37 9.50 -6.23
N ASN A 129 7.55 10.34 -7.26
CA ASN A 129 8.82 10.98 -7.55
C ASN A 129 9.03 12.31 -6.80
N THR A 130 8.02 12.79 -6.10
CA THR A 130 8.08 14.05 -5.34
C THR A 130 7.73 13.81 -3.88
N PHE A 131 8.21 14.70 -3.01
CA PHE A 131 7.86 14.64 -1.60
C PHE A 131 6.35 14.88 -1.39
N ASP A 132 5.77 15.83 -2.12
CA ASP A 132 4.32 16.09 -2.07
C ASP A 132 3.51 14.85 -2.46
N GLY A 133 3.86 14.19 -3.56
CA GLY A 133 3.20 12.97 -3.99
C GLY A 133 3.36 11.84 -2.99
N PHE A 134 4.53 11.70 -2.40
CA PHE A 134 4.78 10.72 -1.34
C PHE A 134 3.90 10.99 -0.11
N ALA A 135 3.84 12.24 0.34
CA ALA A 135 3.02 12.63 1.48
C ALA A 135 1.53 12.36 1.23
N ARG A 136 1.05 12.64 0.02
CA ARG A 136 -0.33 12.34 -0.38
C ARG A 136 -0.61 10.85 -0.42
N SER A 137 0.32 10.05 -0.93
CA SER A 137 0.22 8.59 -0.94
C SER A 137 0.16 8.01 0.47
N VAL A 138 1.01 8.49 1.35
CA VAL A 138 1.03 8.09 2.77
C VAL A 138 -0.28 8.47 3.46
N ASN A 139 -0.78 9.68 3.21
CA ASN A 139 -2.05 10.13 3.78
C ASN A 139 -3.23 9.28 3.29
N ASN A 140 -3.26 8.95 2.01
CA ASN A 140 -4.28 8.10 1.42
C ASN A 140 -4.22 6.67 1.99
N GLN A 141 -3.02 6.11 2.13
CA GLN A 141 -2.84 4.79 2.72
C GLN A 141 -3.27 4.77 4.19
N ALA A 142 -2.90 5.79 4.96
CA ALA A 142 -3.31 5.91 6.37
C ALA A 142 -4.82 6.04 6.51
N TYR A 143 -5.45 6.82 5.65
CA TYR A 143 -6.90 6.98 5.62
C TYR A 143 -7.61 5.65 5.36
N LEU A 144 -7.14 4.89 4.37
CA LEU A 144 -7.69 3.58 4.05
C LEU A 144 -7.49 2.59 5.20
N THR A 145 -6.29 2.56 5.79
CA THR A 145 -5.97 1.68 6.93
C THR A 145 -6.88 1.99 8.13
N ALA A 146 -7.14 3.26 8.39
CA ALA A 146 -8.01 3.67 9.49
C ALA A 146 -9.48 3.23 9.31
N LYS A 147 -9.89 2.89 8.09
CA LYS A 147 -11.23 2.36 7.80
C LYS A 147 -11.32 0.84 7.92
N CYS A 148 -10.19 0.17 8.01
CA CYS A 148 -10.14 -1.26 8.28
C CYS A 148 -10.27 -1.51 9.78
#